data_ebcf7b771328e943ceec918178e1ea2e
#
_entry.id   ebcf7b771328e943ceec918178e1ea2e
#
_cell.length_a   1.000
_cell.length_b   1.000
_cell.length_c   1.000
_cell.angle_alpha   90.00
_cell.angle_beta   90.00
_cell.angle_gamma   90.00
#
_symmetry.space_group_name_H-M   'P 1'
#
loop_
_entity.id
_entity.type
_entity.pdbx_description
1 polymer ?
#
loop_
_entity_poly.entity_id
_entity_poly.type
_entity_poly.pdbx_seq_one_letter_code
_entity_poly.pdbx_strand_id
1 'polypeptide(L)'
;MAEHARAQAEFLEGELKPRLEAAVAGEGHVFFVDAAHFVFGTFLCCLWSFARIFVRAASGRQRFNVLGAWDAVARRLITVTNTTVVNTETMCQLLREIAAAGLSGPITIVLDNARYQRNAVVQALAKELGMTLLYLPSYSPNLNLIERLWKFTKRRALYGRYHPTFAEFRAAIDEVLDGLSTTHADQLKTLMTLKFQLFEDVSLMAA
;
A
#
# COMPACT_ATOMS: atom_id res chain seq x y z
N MET A 1 -1.77 22.71 10.55
CA MET A 1 -0.58 21.83 10.27
C MET A 1 -0.03 21.24 11.56
N ALA A 2 0.23 22.02 12.61
CA ALA A 2 0.74 21.51 13.90
C ALA A 2 -0.13 20.40 14.53
N GLU A 3 -1.46 20.53 14.48
CA GLU A 3 -2.40 19.54 15.02
C GLU A 3 -2.30 18.18 14.30
N HIS A 4 -2.14 18.17 12.98
CA HIS A 4 -1.96 16.93 12.22
C HIS A 4 -0.62 16.25 12.51
N ALA A 5 0.46 17.01 12.64
CA ALA A 5 1.78 16.48 12.97
C ALA A 5 1.76 15.84 14.37
N ARG A 6 1.09 16.50 15.34
CA ARG A 6 0.92 15.98 16.68
C ARG A 6 0.09 14.69 16.69
N ALA A 7 -1.06 14.66 15.99
CA ALA A 7 -1.90 13.47 15.89
C ALA A 7 -1.15 12.28 15.24
N GLN A 8 -0.29 12.55 14.23
CA GLN A 8 0.55 11.52 13.62
C GLN A 8 1.60 10.97 14.60
N ALA A 9 2.24 11.84 15.38
CA ALA A 9 3.23 11.44 16.38
C ALA A 9 2.59 10.63 17.50
N GLU A 10 1.46 11.08 18.04
CA GLU A 10 0.71 10.38 19.08
C GLU A 10 0.25 8.99 18.59
N PHE A 11 -0.27 8.90 17.37
CA PHE A 11 -0.66 7.63 16.77
C PHE A 11 0.54 6.70 16.55
N LEU A 12 1.64 7.22 16.01
CA LEU A 12 2.83 6.43 15.76
C LEU A 12 3.39 5.83 17.04
N GLU A 13 3.60 6.65 18.06
CA GLU A 13 4.23 6.22 19.32
C GLU A 13 3.26 5.42 20.22
N GLY A 14 1.98 5.83 20.28
CA GLY A 14 1.00 5.22 21.19
C GLY A 14 0.33 3.96 20.64
N GLU A 15 0.12 3.89 19.32
CA GLU A 15 -0.69 2.84 18.72
C GLU A 15 0.09 1.93 17.78
N LEU A 16 0.81 2.51 16.81
CA LEU A 16 1.42 1.72 15.74
C LEU A 16 2.73 1.07 16.18
N LYS A 17 3.62 1.81 16.80
CA LYS A 17 4.95 1.35 17.20
C LYS A 17 4.94 0.16 18.17
N PRO A 18 4.12 0.14 19.24
CA PRO A 18 4.04 -1.01 20.12
C PRO A 18 3.63 -2.29 19.40
N ARG A 19 2.70 -2.18 18.42
CA ARG A 19 2.25 -3.33 17.62
C ARG A 19 3.31 -3.82 16.65
N LEU A 20 4.09 -2.90 16.08
CA LEU A 20 5.23 -3.25 15.22
C LEU A 20 6.35 -3.92 16.03
N GLU A 21 6.63 -3.44 17.23
CA GLU A 21 7.63 -4.04 18.13
C GLU A 21 7.22 -5.46 18.54
N ALA A 22 5.94 -5.67 18.91
CA ALA A 22 5.39 -7.00 19.18
C ALA A 22 5.49 -7.92 17.94
N ALA A 23 5.18 -7.41 16.75
CA ALA A 23 5.32 -8.19 15.52
C ALA A 23 6.78 -8.55 15.22
N VAL A 24 7.74 -7.64 15.45
CA VAL A 24 9.19 -7.91 15.32
C VAL A 24 9.64 -8.96 16.33
N ALA A 25 9.07 -8.99 17.53
CA ALA A 25 9.30 -10.02 18.55
C ALA A 25 8.64 -11.38 18.21
N GLY A 26 7.86 -11.46 17.12
CA GLY A 26 7.14 -12.67 16.72
C GLY A 26 5.81 -12.88 17.45
N GLU A 27 5.30 -11.86 18.14
CA GLU A 27 4.10 -11.91 18.98
C GLU A 27 2.83 -11.47 18.20
N GLY A 28 2.87 -11.43 16.86
CA GLY A 28 1.73 -11.09 16.03
C GLY A 28 2.13 -10.55 14.66
N HIS A 29 1.14 -9.99 13.96
CA HIS A 29 1.29 -9.48 12.59
C HIS A 29 0.70 -8.08 12.45
N VAL A 30 1.35 -7.23 11.67
CA VAL A 30 0.87 -5.90 11.31
C VAL A 30 0.82 -5.79 9.79
N PHE A 31 -0.38 -5.70 9.25
CA PHE A 31 -0.62 -5.52 7.83
C PHE A 31 -0.98 -4.07 7.52
N PHE A 32 -0.27 -3.47 6.58
CA PHE A 32 -0.65 -2.19 6.00
C PHE A 32 -1.49 -2.44 4.76
N VAL A 33 -2.69 -1.87 4.71
CA VAL A 33 -3.67 -2.12 3.66
C VAL A 33 -3.97 -0.83 2.91
N ASP A 34 -3.94 -0.93 1.58
CA ASP A 34 -4.34 0.14 0.68
C ASP A 34 -4.67 -0.41 -0.70
N ALA A 35 -5.40 0.38 -1.50
CA ALA A 35 -5.80 0.06 -2.86
C ALA A 35 -5.01 0.86 -3.89
N ALA A 36 -4.26 0.18 -4.75
CA ALA A 36 -3.66 0.79 -5.92
C ALA A 36 -4.59 0.68 -7.14
N HIS A 37 -4.82 1.80 -7.80
CA HIS A 37 -5.57 1.88 -9.04
C HIS A 37 -4.62 2.15 -10.20
N PHE A 38 -4.39 1.14 -11.03
CA PHE A 38 -3.57 1.24 -12.22
C PHE A 38 -4.46 1.46 -13.44
N VAL A 39 -4.46 2.68 -13.97
CA VAL A 39 -5.23 3.01 -15.19
C VAL A 39 -4.36 2.75 -16.40
N PHE A 40 -4.88 1.97 -17.37
CA PHE A 40 -4.15 1.67 -18.59
C PHE A 40 -3.86 2.95 -19.38
N GLY A 41 -2.58 3.23 -19.55
CA GLY A 41 -2.09 4.44 -20.19
C GLY A 41 -0.58 4.56 -20.01
N THR A 42 -0.04 5.66 -20.50
CA THR A 42 1.40 5.92 -20.42
C THR A 42 1.74 6.62 -19.11
N PHE A 43 2.63 6.00 -18.35
CA PHE A 43 3.22 6.59 -17.16
C PHE A 43 4.55 7.27 -17.55
N LEU A 44 4.50 8.58 -17.71
CA LEU A 44 5.69 9.37 -18.02
C LEU A 44 6.59 9.44 -16.79
N CYS A 45 7.87 9.23 -17.01
CA CYS A 45 8.92 9.59 -16.06
C CYS A 45 9.65 10.85 -16.56
N CYS A 46 10.42 11.49 -15.68
CA CYS A 46 11.28 12.60 -16.10
C CYS A 46 12.36 12.08 -17.05
N LEU A 47 12.34 12.57 -18.29
CA LEU A 47 13.35 12.29 -19.31
C LEU A 47 14.02 13.61 -19.67
N TRP A 48 15.34 13.67 -19.58
CA TRP A 48 16.13 14.75 -20.12
C TRP A 48 16.45 14.45 -21.59
N SER A 49 16.17 15.39 -22.48
CA SER A 49 16.48 15.25 -23.91
C SER A 49 16.82 16.59 -24.51
N PHE A 50 17.80 16.60 -25.41
CA PHE A 50 18.17 17.77 -26.21
C PHE A 50 17.17 18.05 -27.35
N ALA A 51 16.33 17.08 -27.70
CA ALA A 51 15.32 17.20 -28.73
C ALA A 51 13.95 16.77 -28.23
N ARG A 52 12.88 17.23 -28.90
CA ARG A 52 11.51 16.84 -28.59
C ARG A 52 11.32 15.34 -28.81
N ILE A 53 10.92 14.62 -27.76
CA ILE A 53 10.64 13.20 -27.82
C ILE A 53 9.13 12.98 -27.92
N PHE A 54 8.71 12.13 -28.86
CA PHE A 54 7.35 11.64 -28.95
C PHE A 54 7.26 10.30 -28.24
N VAL A 55 6.41 10.22 -27.21
CA VAL A 55 6.16 9.00 -26.45
C VAL A 55 4.86 8.38 -26.96
N ARG A 56 4.92 7.09 -27.33
CA ARG A 56 3.70 6.34 -27.66
C ARG A 56 2.83 6.24 -26.41
N ALA A 57 1.56 6.59 -26.54
CA ALA A 57 0.59 6.47 -25.47
C ALA A 57 -0.49 5.45 -25.87
N ALA A 58 -0.72 4.48 -24.99
CA ALA A 58 -1.91 3.64 -25.11
C ALA A 58 -3.13 4.48 -24.75
N SER A 59 -4.18 4.43 -25.59
CA SER A 59 -5.45 5.05 -25.27
C SER A 59 -6.38 3.99 -24.68
N GLY A 60 -6.64 4.08 -23.39
CA GLY A 60 -7.55 3.15 -22.73
C GLY A 60 -8.09 3.74 -21.43
N ARG A 61 -9.31 3.33 -21.07
CA ARG A 61 -9.91 3.67 -19.78
C ARG A 61 -10.00 2.46 -18.85
N GLN A 62 -9.38 1.35 -19.27
CA GLN A 62 -9.36 0.12 -18.50
C GLN A 62 -8.54 0.33 -17.23
N ARG A 63 -8.99 -0.30 -16.16
CA ARG A 63 -8.39 -0.16 -14.84
C ARG A 63 -8.07 -1.53 -14.28
N PHE A 64 -6.89 -1.67 -13.71
CA PHE A 64 -6.51 -2.80 -12.89
C PHE A 64 -6.36 -2.33 -11.45
N ASN A 65 -7.19 -2.84 -10.57
CA ASN A 65 -7.17 -2.51 -9.15
C ASN A 65 -6.51 -3.63 -8.37
N VAL A 66 -5.65 -3.26 -7.45
CA VAL A 66 -4.99 -4.16 -6.51
C VAL A 66 -5.25 -3.66 -5.11
N LEU A 67 -6.10 -4.34 -4.35
CA LEU A 67 -6.22 -4.13 -2.91
C LEU A 67 -5.19 -5.03 -2.24
N GLY A 68 -4.20 -4.45 -1.59
CA GLY A 68 -3.08 -5.18 -0.99
C GLY A 68 -3.02 -5.05 0.52
N ALA A 69 -2.52 -6.10 1.15
CA ALA A 69 -2.16 -6.16 2.56
C ALA A 69 -0.67 -6.55 2.67
N TRP A 70 0.16 -5.62 3.11
CA TRP A 70 1.59 -5.83 3.28
C TRP A 70 1.91 -6.16 4.73
N ASP A 71 2.38 -7.38 5.01
CA ASP A 71 2.93 -7.74 6.32
C ASP A 71 4.26 -7.01 6.52
N ALA A 72 4.30 -6.15 7.52
CA ALA A 72 5.42 -5.26 7.77
C ALA A 72 6.72 -5.98 8.15
N VAL A 73 6.63 -7.14 8.80
CA VAL A 73 7.75 -7.91 9.31
C VAL A 73 8.06 -9.09 8.41
N ALA A 74 7.08 -9.92 8.08
CA ALA A 74 7.25 -11.08 7.20
C ALA A 74 7.51 -10.67 5.73
N ARG A 75 7.28 -9.39 5.38
CA ARG A 75 7.49 -8.83 4.03
C ARG A 75 6.74 -9.62 2.96
N ARG A 76 5.54 -10.01 3.28
CA ARG A 76 4.64 -10.73 2.40
C ARG A 76 3.48 -9.84 2.00
N LEU A 77 3.13 -9.89 0.72
CA LEU A 77 1.96 -9.22 0.19
C LEU A 77 0.83 -10.24 -0.04
N ILE A 78 -0.36 -9.91 0.45
CA ILE A 78 -1.61 -10.62 0.12
C ILE A 78 -2.46 -9.65 -0.69
N THR A 79 -3.04 -10.08 -1.80
CA THR A 79 -3.78 -9.19 -2.71
C THR A 79 -5.12 -9.76 -3.12
N VAL A 80 -6.07 -8.85 -3.35
CA VAL A 80 -7.29 -9.10 -4.11
C VAL A 80 -7.29 -8.14 -5.30
N THR A 81 -7.45 -8.67 -6.51
CA THR A 81 -7.37 -7.89 -7.74
C THR A 81 -8.68 -7.93 -8.52
N ASN A 82 -9.03 -6.83 -9.17
CA ASN A 82 -10.16 -6.77 -10.10
C ASN A 82 -9.97 -5.67 -11.16
N THR A 83 -10.87 -5.63 -12.13
CA THR A 83 -10.90 -4.60 -13.17
C THR A 83 -12.12 -3.67 -13.05
N THR A 84 -12.85 -3.79 -11.96
CA THR A 84 -14.12 -3.07 -11.73
C THR A 84 -13.96 -1.99 -10.64
N VAL A 85 -14.23 -2.34 -9.40
CA VAL A 85 -14.22 -1.41 -8.27
C VAL A 85 -13.68 -2.08 -7.00
N VAL A 86 -12.97 -1.33 -6.19
CA VAL A 86 -12.63 -1.71 -4.82
C VAL A 86 -13.75 -1.20 -3.90
N ASN A 87 -14.39 -2.10 -3.20
CA ASN A 87 -15.54 -1.83 -2.34
C ASN A 87 -15.49 -2.66 -1.04
N THR A 88 -16.55 -2.61 -0.25
CA THR A 88 -16.70 -3.36 0.99
C THR A 88 -16.51 -4.88 0.79
N GLU A 89 -17.03 -5.45 -0.29
CA GLU A 89 -16.91 -6.87 -0.59
C GLU A 89 -15.45 -7.26 -0.87
N THR A 90 -14.74 -6.45 -1.68
CA THR A 90 -13.31 -6.64 -1.95
C THR A 90 -12.49 -6.59 -0.66
N MET A 91 -12.84 -5.67 0.26
CA MET A 91 -12.18 -5.58 1.57
C MET A 91 -12.47 -6.82 2.43
N CYS A 92 -13.70 -7.29 2.46
CA CYS A 92 -14.06 -8.53 3.17
C CYS A 92 -13.34 -9.75 2.59
N GLN A 93 -13.18 -9.81 1.27
CA GLN A 93 -12.40 -10.87 0.63
C GLN A 93 -10.93 -10.82 1.10
N LEU A 94 -10.31 -9.64 1.11
CA LEU A 94 -8.93 -9.49 1.58
C LEU A 94 -8.76 -9.96 3.04
N LEU A 95 -9.69 -9.63 3.94
CA LEU A 95 -9.64 -10.09 5.33
C LEU A 95 -9.71 -11.64 5.42
N ARG A 96 -10.54 -12.28 4.58
CA ARG A 96 -10.61 -13.75 4.52
C ARG A 96 -9.30 -14.37 3.98
N GLU A 97 -8.68 -13.76 2.98
CA GLU A 97 -7.37 -14.20 2.45
C GLU A 97 -6.26 -14.09 3.52
N ILE A 98 -6.27 -13.02 4.32
CA ILE A 98 -5.34 -12.87 5.45
C ILE A 98 -5.60 -13.97 6.50
N ALA A 99 -6.85 -14.24 6.83
CA ALA A 99 -7.21 -15.31 7.78
C ALA A 99 -6.79 -16.69 7.27
N ALA A 100 -7.00 -16.98 5.97
CA ALA A 100 -6.61 -18.23 5.32
C ALA A 100 -5.09 -18.43 5.23
N ALA A 101 -4.30 -17.39 5.46
CA ALA A 101 -2.83 -17.47 5.41
C ALA A 101 -2.20 -18.26 6.58
N GLY A 102 -2.98 -18.74 7.53
CA GLY A 102 -2.54 -19.61 8.62
C GLY A 102 -1.58 -18.95 9.60
N LEU A 103 -1.77 -17.66 9.84
CA LEU A 103 -0.92 -16.86 10.74
C LEU A 103 -1.24 -17.15 12.22
N SER A 104 -0.22 -17.17 13.05
CA SER A 104 -0.36 -17.35 14.49
C SER A 104 -0.22 -16.00 15.22
N GLY A 105 -1.04 -15.83 16.26
CA GLY A 105 -1.01 -14.62 17.09
C GLY A 105 -1.96 -13.51 16.60
N PRO A 106 -1.99 -12.38 17.31
CA PRO A 106 -2.87 -11.27 16.99
C PRO A 106 -2.51 -10.60 15.67
N ILE A 107 -3.53 -10.26 14.89
CA ILE A 107 -3.39 -9.59 13.58
C ILE A 107 -3.95 -8.18 13.69
N THR A 108 -3.11 -7.19 13.40
CA THR A 108 -3.51 -5.78 13.27
C THR A 108 -3.53 -5.37 11.81
N ILE A 109 -4.63 -4.79 11.37
CA ILE A 109 -4.83 -4.28 10.00
C ILE A 109 -4.82 -2.75 10.07
N VAL A 110 -3.78 -2.14 9.52
CA VAL A 110 -3.62 -0.68 9.43
C VAL A 110 -4.28 -0.20 8.16
N LEU A 111 -5.24 0.72 8.29
CA LEU A 111 -6.13 1.19 7.23
C LEU A 111 -6.07 2.71 7.10
N ASP A 112 -6.23 3.23 5.89
CA ASP A 112 -6.63 4.61 5.71
C ASP A 112 -8.13 4.79 6.10
N ASN A 113 -8.66 6.00 5.97
CA ASN A 113 -10.03 6.27 6.37
C ASN A 113 -11.05 6.12 5.22
N ALA A 114 -10.81 5.26 4.24
CA ALA A 114 -11.73 5.06 3.13
C ALA A 114 -13.10 4.54 3.61
N ARG A 115 -14.18 5.03 3.01
CA ARG A 115 -15.56 4.71 3.45
C ARG A 115 -15.85 3.21 3.44
N TYR A 116 -15.36 2.48 2.44
CA TYR A 116 -15.58 1.04 2.32
C TYR A 116 -14.87 0.24 3.43
N GLN A 117 -13.76 0.75 3.97
CA GLN A 117 -13.02 0.13 5.06
C GLN A 117 -13.71 0.36 6.42
N ARG A 118 -14.40 1.50 6.59
CA ARG A 118 -15.16 1.84 7.80
C ARG A 118 -16.57 1.26 7.84
N ASN A 119 -16.95 0.46 6.87
CA ASN A 119 -18.26 -0.15 6.79
C ASN A 119 -18.49 -1.14 7.95
N ALA A 120 -19.70 -1.17 8.51
CA ALA A 120 -20.06 -2.05 9.62
C ALA A 120 -19.84 -3.56 9.28
N VAL A 121 -20.04 -3.94 8.02
CA VAL A 121 -19.80 -5.33 7.57
C VAL A 121 -18.31 -5.70 7.68
N VAL A 122 -17.41 -4.79 7.30
CA VAL A 122 -15.95 -5.00 7.42
C VAL A 122 -15.55 -5.11 8.90
N GLN A 123 -16.09 -4.23 9.75
CA GLN A 123 -15.80 -4.24 11.18
C GLN A 123 -16.31 -5.52 11.86
N ALA A 124 -17.52 -5.98 11.51
CA ALA A 124 -18.09 -7.22 12.02
C ALA A 124 -17.25 -8.43 11.60
N LEU A 125 -16.86 -8.52 10.33
CA LEU A 125 -16.03 -9.60 9.83
C LEU A 125 -14.64 -9.60 10.46
N ALA A 126 -14.00 -8.44 10.60
CA ALA A 126 -12.70 -8.34 11.26
C ALA A 126 -12.77 -8.85 12.71
N LYS A 127 -13.82 -8.48 13.44
CA LYS A 127 -14.06 -8.97 14.79
C LYS A 127 -14.27 -10.49 14.82
N GLU A 128 -15.06 -11.04 13.90
CA GLU A 128 -15.29 -12.50 13.76
C GLU A 128 -13.97 -13.25 13.50
N LEU A 129 -13.10 -12.67 12.66
CA LEU A 129 -11.79 -13.24 12.33
C LEU A 129 -10.70 -12.95 13.39
N GLY A 130 -11.04 -12.29 14.50
CA GLY A 130 -10.08 -11.94 15.56
C GLY A 130 -9.04 -10.89 15.17
N MET A 131 -9.35 -10.05 14.17
CA MET A 131 -8.44 -9.02 13.68
C MET A 131 -8.75 -7.66 14.29
N THR A 132 -7.72 -6.89 14.63
CA THR A 132 -7.84 -5.52 15.10
C THR A 132 -7.70 -4.56 13.92
N LEU A 133 -8.69 -3.69 13.69
CA LEU A 133 -8.62 -2.62 12.71
C LEU A 133 -8.04 -1.36 13.36
N LEU A 134 -6.96 -0.85 12.79
CA LEU A 134 -6.28 0.36 13.24
C LEU A 134 -6.32 1.42 12.13
N TYR A 135 -7.07 2.49 12.35
CA TYR A 135 -7.26 3.53 11.36
C TYR A 135 -6.22 4.63 11.51
N LEU A 136 -5.53 4.94 10.42
CA LEU A 136 -4.57 6.04 10.35
C LEU A 136 -5.24 7.40 10.63
N PRO A 137 -4.53 8.36 11.24
CA PRO A 137 -5.00 9.73 11.30
C PRO A 137 -5.26 10.28 9.89
N SER A 138 -6.18 11.23 9.78
CA SER A 138 -6.45 11.88 8.49
C SER A 138 -5.18 12.51 7.90
N TYR A 139 -5.04 12.45 6.57
CA TYR A 139 -3.89 12.99 5.84
C TYR A 139 -2.52 12.44 6.27
N SER A 140 -2.45 11.14 6.56
CA SER A 140 -1.22 10.46 7.02
C SER A 140 -0.71 9.36 6.07
N PRO A 141 -0.58 9.59 4.75
CA PRO A 141 -0.08 8.58 3.81
C PRO A 141 1.37 8.19 4.10
N ASN A 142 2.15 9.07 4.75
CA ASN A 142 3.51 8.81 5.20
C ASN A 142 3.60 7.70 6.25
N LEU A 143 2.52 7.44 6.98
CA LEU A 143 2.40 6.35 7.96
C LEU A 143 1.88 5.05 7.33
N ASN A 144 1.40 5.06 6.08
CA ASN A 144 0.99 3.85 5.41
C ASN A 144 2.15 3.24 4.61
N LEU A 145 2.76 2.20 5.16
CA LEU A 145 3.96 1.58 4.60
C LEU A 145 3.74 1.04 3.17
N ILE A 146 2.57 0.52 2.86
CA ILE A 146 2.25 -0.06 1.55
C ILE A 146 2.28 0.98 0.41
N GLU A 147 2.15 2.27 0.71
CA GLU A 147 2.31 3.34 -0.28
C GLU A 147 3.70 3.34 -0.95
N ARG A 148 4.73 2.96 -0.20
CA ARG A 148 6.08 2.80 -0.77
C ARG A 148 6.14 1.65 -1.75
N LEU A 149 5.39 0.57 -1.49
CA LEU A 149 5.28 -0.58 -2.39
C LEU A 149 4.58 -0.19 -3.70
N TRP A 150 3.50 0.59 -3.63
CA TRP A 150 2.81 1.07 -4.84
C TRP A 150 3.69 1.98 -5.69
N LYS A 151 4.48 2.86 -5.08
CA LYS A 151 5.47 3.68 -5.79
C LYS A 151 6.54 2.82 -6.46
N PHE A 152 7.02 1.80 -5.76
CA PHE A 152 7.98 0.84 -6.30
C PHE A 152 7.39 0.08 -7.51
N THR A 153 6.19 -0.47 -7.36
CA THR A 153 5.49 -1.22 -8.42
C THR A 153 5.28 -0.35 -9.67
N LYS A 154 4.77 0.87 -9.51
CA LYS A 154 4.60 1.83 -10.63
C LYS A 154 5.93 2.10 -11.34
N ARG A 155 6.99 2.32 -10.57
CA ARG A 155 8.33 2.59 -11.13
C ARG A 155 8.88 1.41 -11.90
N ARG A 156 8.68 0.19 -11.44
CA ARG A 156 9.21 -1.03 -12.05
C ARG A 156 8.39 -1.48 -13.24
N ALA A 157 7.08 -1.48 -13.13
CA ALA A 157 6.19 -2.00 -14.15
C ALA A 157 5.86 -0.98 -15.25
N LEU A 158 5.74 0.32 -14.93
CA LEU A 158 5.03 1.26 -15.79
C LEU A 158 5.86 2.46 -16.24
N TYR A 159 6.75 3.00 -15.40
CA TYR A 159 7.44 4.25 -15.72
C TYR A 159 8.37 4.09 -16.92
N GLY A 160 8.13 4.93 -17.95
CA GLY A 160 8.92 4.91 -19.18
C GLY A 160 8.71 3.67 -20.05
N ARG A 161 7.70 2.86 -19.77
CA ARG A 161 7.36 1.65 -20.53
C ARG A 161 6.08 1.83 -21.32
N TYR A 162 6.07 1.34 -22.53
CA TYR A 162 4.89 1.28 -23.37
C TYR A 162 4.33 -0.15 -23.38
N HIS A 163 3.08 -0.28 -23.05
CA HIS A 163 2.35 -1.54 -23.10
C HIS A 163 1.30 -1.43 -24.21
N PRO A 164 1.41 -2.20 -25.29
CA PRO A 164 0.48 -2.18 -26.42
C PRO A 164 -0.96 -2.55 -26.04
N THR A 165 -1.11 -3.48 -25.10
CA THR A 165 -2.41 -4.01 -24.67
C THR A 165 -2.60 -3.92 -23.16
N PHE A 166 -3.86 -3.93 -22.73
CA PHE A 166 -4.19 -4.00 -21.30
C PHE A 166 -3.69 -5.29 -20.65
N ALA A 167 -3.66 -6.40 -21.39
CA ALA A 167 -3.14 -7.67 -20.89
C ALA A 167 -1.65 -7.58 -20.56
N GLU A 168 -0.84 -6.98 -21.44
CA GLU A 168 0.59 -6.77 -21.18
C GLU A 168 0.83 -5.76 -20.04
N PHE A 169 0.02 -4.70 -19.98
CA PHE A 169 0.06 -3.75 -18.88
C PHE A 169 -0.18 -4.41 -17.53
N ARG A 170 -1.21 -5.27 -17.45
CA ARG A 170 -1.53 -6.04 -16.26
C ARG A 170 -0.42 -7.04 -15.92
N ALA A 171 0.03 -7.81 -16.92
CA ALA A 171 1.09 -8.79 -16.73
C ALA A 171 2.39 -8.19 -16.17
N ALA A 172 2.76 -6.98 -16.62
CA ALA A 172 3.93 -6.27 -16.09
C ALA A 172 3.77 -5.87 -14.61
N ILE A 173 2.55 -5.56 -14.16
CA ILE A 173 2.26 -5.29 -12.75
C ILE A 173 2.31 -6.58 -11.95
N ASP A 174 1.63 -7.64 -12.41
CA ASP A 174 1.59 -8.95 -11.77
C ASP A 174 3.01 -9.52 -11.62
N GLU A 175 3.87 -9.43 -12.64
CA GLU A 175 5.28 -9.85 -12.60
C GLU A 175 6.07 -9.17 -11.46
N VAL A 176 5.87 -7.86 -11.26
CA VAL A 176 6.53 -7.14 -10.16
C VAL A 176 5.99 -7.60 -8.81
N LEU A 177 4.67 -7.79 -8.68
CA LEU A 177 4.04 -8.22 -7.42
C LEU A 177 4.45 -9.65 -7.06
N ASP A 178 4.53 -10.55 -8.02
CA ASP A 178 4.97 -11.95 -7.82
C ASP A 178 6.46 -12.02 -7.45
N GLY A 179 7.27 -11.09 -7.98
CA GLY A 179 8.71 -11.02 -7.72
C GLY A 179 9.11 -10.35 -6.40
N LEU A 180 8.19 -9.87 -5.56
CA LEU A 180 8.53 -9.09 -4.36
C LEU A 180 9.38 -9.86 -3.35
N SER A 181 9.14 -11.14 -3.17
CA SER A 181 9.88 -12.00 -2.24
C SER A 181 11.13 -12.65 -2.83
N THR A 182 11.33 -12.53 -4.13
CA THR A 182 12.44 -13.15 -4.88
C THR A 182 13.30 -12.09 -5.56
N THR A 183 12.98 -11.73 -6.79
CA THR A 183 13.73 -10.81 -7.64
C THR A 183 13.94 -9.42 -7.02
N HIS A 184 12.98 -8.95 -6.23
CA HIS A 184 12.99 -7.61 -5.63
C HIS A 184 13.27 -7.60 -4.12
N ALA A 185 13.53 -8.76 -3.52
CA ALA A 185 13.66 -8.90 -2.06
C ALA A 185 14.69 -7.94 -1.45
N ASP A 186 15.88 -7.81 -2.04
CA ASP A 186 16.94 -6.95 -1.48
C ASP A 186 16.61 -5.47 -1.58
N GLN A 187 15.95 -5.05 -2.66
CA GLN A 187 15.51 -3.66 -2.80
C GLN A 187 14.41 -3.33 -1.80
N LEU A 188 13.50 -4.27 -1.54
CA LEU A 188 12.43 -4.09 -0.56
C LEU A 188 12.95 -4.06 0.88
N LYS A 189 14.05 -4.72 1.20
CA LYS A 189 14.68 -4.61 2.54
C LYS A 189 15.04 -3.18 2.90
N THR A 190 15.53 -2.41 1.93
CA THR A 190 15.89 -1.00 2.14
C THR A 190 14.71 -0.04 2.03
N LEU A 191 13.75 -0.35 1.18
CA LEU A 191 12.58 0.50 0.93
C LEU A 191 11.52 0.39 2.03
N MET A 192 11.22 -0.85 2.46
CA MET A 192 10.14 -1.18 3.39
C MET A 192 10.62 -1.22 4.85
N THR A 193 11.44 -0.26 5.22
CA THR A 193 11.89 -0.10 6.60
C THR A 193 10.79 0.48 7.49
N LEU A 194 10.76 0.09 8.76
CA LEU A 194 9.79 0.58 9.76
C LEU A 194 10.12 2.01 10.24
N LYS A 195 10.92 2.76 9.48
CA LYS A 195 11.20 4.17 9.74
C LYS A 195 10.15 5.03 9.05
N PHE A 196 9.29 5.65 9.83
CA PHE A 196 8.26 6.56 9.36
C PHE A 196 8.76 8.00 9.47
N GLN A 197 8.51 8.77 8.41
CA GLN A 197 8.81 10.21 8.43
C GLN A 197 7.60 10.94 8.99
N LEU A 198 7.80 11.67 10.07
CA LEU A 198 6.84 12.63 10.57
C LEU A 198 7.13 13.99 9.91
N PHE A 199 6.10 14.74 9.59
CA PHE A 199 6.27 16.13 9.17
C PHE A 199 6.53 16.96 10.44
N GLU A 200 7.79 17.30 10.69
CA GLU A 200 8.09 18.35 11.65
C GLU A 200 7.53 19.67 11.13
N ASP A 201 7.05 20.52 12.03
CA ASP A 201 6.66 21.88 11.67
C ASP A 201 7.87 22.56 11.00
N VAL A 202 7.81 22.67 9.68
CA VAL A 202 8.73 23.56 8.97
C VAL A 202 8.33 24.95 9.40
N SER A 203 8.98 25.47 10.42
CA SER A 203 8.95 26.90 10.70
C SER A 203 9.46 27.56 9.42
N LEU A 204 8.57 28.24 8.71
CA LEU A 204 8.95 29.12 7.63
C LEU A 204 9.96 30.08 8.24
N MET A 205 11.23 29.85 7.99
CA MET A 205 12.24 30.89 8.18
C MET A 205 11.80 32.00 7.25
N ALA A 206 11.19 33.02 7.86
CA ALA A 206 10.93 34.27 7.18
C ALA A 206 12.28 34.81 6.70
N ALA A 207 12.45 34.85 5.40
CA ALA A 207 13.54 35.57 4.76
C ALA A 207 13.22 37.07 4.74
#